data_55cb7dd7148ae2aeaa638c615605a692
#
_entry.id   55cb7dd7148ae2aeaa638c615605a692
#
_cell.length_a   1.000
_cell.length_b   1.000
_cell.length_c   1.000
_cell.angle_alpha   90.00
_cell.angle_beta   90.00
_cell.angle_gamma   90.00
#
_symmetry.space_group_name_H-M   'P 1'
#
loop_
_entity.id
_entity.type
_entity.pdbx_description
1 polymer ?
#
loop_
_entity_poly.entity_id
_entity_poly.type
_entity_poly.pdbx_seq_one_letter_code
_entity_poly.pdbx_strand_id
1 'polypeptide(L)'
;MIIELYDLTINNKKINIDSDININEELLNTSTIRKLDNVHFKGSLQKLIDDSYELTGTLTGMMILPDDITLEDYKYNFISEIEEEIDETRINLQKTLDITEDLWQNILVEIPLKCVNEKNKDLTLEGDGWRLISEDKINNSNNNPLSSLEDLLRKEW
;
A
#
# COMPACT_ATOMS: atom_id res chain seq x y z
N MET A 1 -8.96 -14.36 1.54
CA MET A 1 -10.25 -14.26 2.25
C MET A 1 -11.38 -14.63 1.32
N ILE A 2 -12.13 -15.61 1.69
CA ILE A 2 -13.25 -16.12 0.90
C ILE A 2 -14.56 -15.74 1.57
N ILE A 3 -15.45 -15.12 0.82
CA ILE A 3 -16.75 -14.68 1.31
C ILE A 3 -17.84 -15.60 0.73
N GLU A 4 -18.70 -16.12 1.58
CA GLU A 4 -19.87 -16.88 1.16
C GLU A 4 -21.03 -15.92 0.86
N LEU A 5 -21.61 -16.04 -0.33
CA LEU A 5 -22.65 -15.12 -0.81
C LEU A 5 -24.07 -15.60 -0.52
N TYR A 6 -24.23 -16.69 0.21
CA TYR A 6 -25.56 -17.22 0.54
C TYR A 6 -26.41 -16.27 1.37
N ASP A 7 -25.77 -15.41 2.15
CA ASP A 7 -26.46 -14.42 2.97
C ASP A 7 -26.99 -13.23 2.17
N LEU A 8 -26.58 -13.10 0.90
CA LEU A 8 -27.09 -12.08 0.01
C LEU A 8 -28.39 -12.52 -0.64
N THR A 9 -29.50 -12.11 -0.05
CA THR A 9 -30.86 -12.35 -0.56
C THR A 9 -31.43 -11.08 -1.18
N ILE A 10 -32.61 -11.21 -1.78
CA ILE A 10 -33.37 -10.06 -2.32
C ILE A 10 -33.62 -9.00 -1.23
N ASN A 11 -33.82 -9.43 0.01
CA ASN A 11 -34.11 -8.55 1.14
C ASN A 11 -32.85 -8.11 1.91
N ASN A 12 -31.75 -8.87 1.79
CA ASN A 12 -30.48 -8.56 2.45
C ASN A 12 -29.37 -8.56 1.40
N LYS A 13 -29.06 -7.38 0.90
CA LYS A 13 -28.09 -7.19 -0.19
C LYS A 13 -26.67 -6.85 0.30
N LYS A 14 -26.45 -6.89 1.62
CA LYS A 14 -25.20 -6.44 2.21
C LYS A 14 -24.67 -7.44 3.23
N ILE A 15 -23.41 -7.79 3.10
CA ILE A 15 -22.66 -8.60 4.08
C ILE A 15 -21.67 -7.70 4.79
N ASN A 16 -21.72 -7.67 6.12
CA ASN A 16 -20.70 -6.99 6.92
C ASN A 16 -19.51 -7.91 7.14
N ILE A 17 -18.32 -7.36 6.97
CA ILE A 17 -17.06 -8.07 7.13
C ILE A 17 -16.23 -7.39 8.20
N ASP A 18 -15.79 -8.16 9.18
CA ASP A 18 -14.90 -7.70 10.25
C ASP A 18 -14.01 -8.87 10.61
N SER A 19 -12.83 -8.93 10.02
CA SER A 19 -11.97 -10.10 10.11
C SER A 19 -10.50 -9.75 9.96
N ASP A 20 -9.66 -10.54 10.62
CA ASP A 20 -8.23 -10.52 10.41
C ASP A 20 -7.89 -11.21 9.08
N ILE A 21 -6.91 -10.64 8.38
CA ILE A 21 -6.51 -11.09 7.07
C ILE A 21 -5.11 -11.70 7.15
N ASN A 22 -4.96 -12.88 6.59
CA ASN A 22 -3.66 -13.52 6.41
C ASN A 22 -3.28 -13.48 4.94
N ILE A 23 -2.14 -12.87 4.66
CA ILE A 23 -1.58 -12.83 3.31
C ILE A 23 -0.55 -13.94 3.16
N ASN A 24 -0.66 -14.67 2.07
CA ASN A 24 0.22 -15.77 1.72
C ASN A 24 1.67 -15.28 1.54
N GLU A 25 2.64 -16.07 2.01
CA GLU A 25 4.07 -15.78 1.85
C GLU A 25 4.48 -15.66 0.39
N GLU A 26 3.84 -16.37 -0.51
CA GLU A 26 4.10 -16.28 -1.95
C GLU A 26 3.83 -14.87 -2.47
N LEU A 27 2.76 -14.23 -2.02
CA LEU A 27 2.44 -12.85 -2.38
C LEU A 27 3.43 -11.86 -1.75
N LEU A 28 3.80 -12.08 -0.49
CA LEU A 28 4.81 -11.25 0.18
C LEU A 28 6.14 -11.26 -0.57
N ASN A 29 6.55 -12.43 -1.05
CA ASN A 29 7.81 -12.58 -1.78
C ASN A 29 7.82 -11.84 -3.13
N THR A 30 6.68 -11.47 -3.67
CA THR A 30 6.58 -10.66 -4.89
C THR A 30 6.76 -9.16 -4.65
N SER A 31 6.88 -8.75 -3.39
CA SER A 31 6.96 -7.34 -2.99
C SER A 31 8.19 -7.07 -2.13
N THR A 32 8.39 -5.81 -1.77
CA THR A 32 9.43 -5.40 -0.83
C THR A 32 9.02 -5.60 0.63
N ILE A 33 7.77 -5.96 0.89
CA ILE A 33 7.26 -6.19 2.23
C ILE A 33 7.90 -7.46 2.80
N ARG A 34 8.58 -7.33 3.94
CA ARG A 34 9.21 -8.45 4.64
C ARG A 34 8.22 -9.24 5.48
N LYS A 35 7.29 -8.51 6.13
CA LYS A 35 6.28 -9.11 7.00
C LYS A 35 5.06 -8.21 7.09
N LEU A 36 3.89 -8.82 7.29
CA LEU A 36 2.64 -8.13 7.60
C LEU A 36 2.13 -8.61 8.96
N ASP A 37 1.81 -7.68 9.84
CA ASP A 37 1.24 -7.95 11.15
C ASP A 37 -0.06 -7.19 11.35
N ASN A 38 -0.98 -7.80 12.11
CA ASN A 38 -2.25 -7.16 12.52
C ASN A 38 -3.07 -6.62 11.36
N VAL A 39 -3.06 -7.30 10.22
CA VAL A 39 -3.87 -6.90 9.07
C VAL A 39 -5.32 -7.24 9.35
N HIS A 40 -6.16 -6.21 9.32
CA HIS A 40 -7.58 -6.33 9.62
C HIS A 40 -8.41 -5.58 8.61
N PHE A 41 -9.48 -6.22 8.13
CA PHE A 41 -10.44 -5.60 7.24
C PHE A 41 -11.80 -5.47 7.91
N LYS A 42 -12.33 -4.27 7.90
CA LYS A 42 -13.68 -3.96 8.38
C LYS A 42 -14.43 -3.20 7.31
N GLY A 43 -15.48 -3.81 6.80
CA GLY A 43 -16.25 -3.21 5.74
C GLY A 43 -17.46 -4.03 5.37
N SER A 44 -17.88 -3.93 4.14
CA SER A 44 -19.05 -4.62 3.64
C SER A 44 -18.96 -4.93 2.15
N LEU A 45 -19.65 -5.99 1.76
CA LEU A 45 -19.89 -6.36 0.38
C LEU A 45 -21.38 -6.19 0.09
N GLN A 46 -21.72 -5.39 -0.92
CA GLN A 46 -23.09 -5.10 -1.31
C GLN A 46 -23.32 -5.54 -2.75
N LYS A 47 -24.48 -6.17 -2.99
CA LYS A 47 -24.90 -6.48 -4.35
C LYS A 47 -25.60 -5.26 -4.97
N LEU A 48 -25.17 -4.87 -6.18
CA LEU A 48 -25.74 -3.75 -6.92
C LEU A 48 -26.85 -4.20 -7.87
N ILE A 49 -27.56 -3.24 -8.47
CA ILE A 49 -28.71 -3.49 -9.35
C ILE A 49 -28.31 -4.23 -10.63
N ASP A 50 -27.10 -4.00 -11.13
CA ASP A 50 -26.55 -4.62 -12.34
C ASP A 50 -25.90 -5.99 -12.11
N ASP A 51 -26.18 -6.62 -10.97
CA ASP A 51 -25.62 -7.89 -10.51
C ASP A 51 -24.11 -7.85 -10.20
N SER A 52 -23.48 -6.70 -10.24
CA SER A 52 -22.12 -6.52 -9.72
C SER A 52 -22.13 -6.37 -8.19
N TYR A 53 -20.95 -6.34 -7.59
CA TYR A 53 -20.78 -6.21 -6.15
C TYR A 53 -19.88 -5.01 -5.85
N GLU A 54 -20.21 -4.32 -4.78
CA GLU A 54 -19.37 -3.22 -4.29
C GLU A 54 -18.74 -3.64 -2.96
N LEU A 55 -17.40 -3.63 -2.94
CA LEU A 55 -16.62 -3.88 -1.73
C LEU A 55 -16.16 -2.54 -1.18
N THR A 56 -16.60 -2.22 0.02
CA THR A 56 -16.20 -0.99 0.71
C THR A 56 -15.75 -1.31 2.12
N GLY A 57 -14.76 -0.57 2.60
CA GLY A 57 -14.30 -0.75 3.96
C GLY A 57 -12.94 -0.13 4.21
N THR A 58 -12.40 -0.44 5.38
CA THR A 58 -11.09 0.04 5.83
C THR A 58 -10.19 -1.15 6.12
N LEU A 59 -9.03 -1.16 5.50
CA LEU A 59 -7.97 -2.14 5.71
C LEU A 59 -6.85 -1.50 6.52
N THR A 60 -6.53 -2.08 7.65
CA THR A 60 -5.48 -1.58 8.53
C THR A 60 -4.45 -2.66 8.80
N GLY A 61 -3.25 -2.26 9.14
CA GLY A 61 -2.20 -3.21 9.50
C GLY A 61 -0.85 -2.55 9.66
N MET A 62 0.15 -3.38 9.86
CA MET A 62 1.54 -2.97 9.95
C MET A 62 2.36 -3.79 8.96
N MET A 63 3.14 -3.11 8.15
CA MET A 63 4.10 -3.76 7.26
C MET A 63 5.53 -3.49 7.72
N ILE A 64 6.37 -4.50 7.55
CA ILE A 64 7.81 -4.38 7.79
C ILE A 64 8.49 -4.31 6.44
N LEU A 65 9.19 -3.21 6.22
CA LEU A 65 9.86 -2.89 4.97
C LEU A 65 11.36 -2.73 5.22
N PRO A 66 12.21 -2.91 4.20
CA PRO A 66 13.62 -2.55 4.34
C PRO A 66 13.78 -1.03 4.34
N ASP A 67 14.55 -0.50 5.27
CA ASP A 67 14.97 0.90 5.25
C ASP A 67 15.78 1.17 3.99
N ASP A 68 15.49 2.28 3.29
CA ASP A 68 16.16 2.60 2.02
C ASP A 68 17.65 2.91 2.17
N ILE A 69 18.08 3.28 3.36
CA ILE A 69 19.47 3.64 3.64
C ILE A 69 20.26 2.46 4.23
N THR A 70 19.72 1.84 5.29
CA THR A 70 20.44 0.83 6.09
C THR A 70 19.99 -0.60 5.81
N LEU A 71 18.87 -0.80 5.13
CA LEU A 71 18.21 -2.09 4.89
C LEU A 71 17.74 -2.78 6.18
N GLU A 72 17.73 -2.07 7.30
CA GLU A 72 17.14 -2.56 8.55
C GLU A 72 15.61 -2.59 8.46
N ASP A 73 14.97 -3.33 9.36
CA ASP A 73 13.53 -3.40 9.41
C ASP A 73 12.90 -2.05 9.75
N TYR A 74 12.03 -1.59 8.89
CA TYR A 74 11.23 -0.39 9.06
C TYR A 74 9.77 -0.76 9.24
N LYS A 75 9.18 -0.37 10.37
CA LYS A 75 7.78 -0.64 10.67
C LYS A 75 6.91 0.52 10.19
N TYR A 76 5.93 0.20 9.38
CA TYR A 76 4.99 1.17 8.84
C TYR A 76 3.56 0.74 9.07
N ASN A 77 2.81 1.53 9.83
CA ASN A 77 1.37 1.35 10.01
C ASN A 77 0.64 1.96 8.83
N PHE A 78 -0.27 1.19 8.24
CA PHE A 78 -1.05 1.67 7.10
C PHE A 78 -2.55 1.60 7.37
N ILE A 79 -3.27 2.52 6.74
CA ILE A 79 -4.73 2.54 6.70
C ILE A 79 -5.11 2.76 5.24
N SER A 80 -5.86 1.83 4.67
CA SER A 80 -6.34 1.92 3.29
C SER A 80 -7.85 1.88 3.25
N GLU A 81 -8.45 2.85 2.60
CA GLU A 81 -9.89 2.82 2.34
C GLU A 81 -10.12 2.11 1.01
N ILE A 82 -10.99 1.09 1.03
CA ILE A 82 -11.29 0.27 -0.12
C ILE A 82 -12.67 0.62 -0.64
N GLU A 83 -12.75 0.91 -1.92
CA GLU A 83 -13.99 1.10 -2.65
C GLU A 83 -13.80 0.51 -4.04
N GLU A 84 -14.23 -0.72 -4.22
CA GLU A 84 -14.03 -1.46 -5.46
C GLU A 84 -15.32 -2.09 -5.94
N GLU A 85 -15.55 -2.07 -7.26
CA GLU A 85 -16.62 -2.78 -7.91
C GLU A 85 -16.10 -4.13 -8.42
N ILE A 86 -16.83 -5.20 -8.09
CA ILE A 86 -16.47 -6.57 -8.46
C ILE A 86 -17.51 -7.13 -9.41
N ASP A 87 -17.06 -7.60 -10.57
CA ASP A 87 -17.91 -8.22 -11.56
C ASP A 87 -18.43 -9.60 -11.08
N GLU A 88 -19.66 -9.93 -11.42
CA GLU A 88 -20.25 -11.23 -11.07
C GLU A 88 -19.48 -12.43 -11.65
N THR A 89 -18.71 -12.23 -12.73
CA THR A 89 -17.89 -13.28 -13.34
C THR A 89 -16.81 -13.81 -12.41
N ARG A 90 -16.46 -13.08 -11.38
CA ARG A 90 -15.47 -13.48 -10.37
C ARG A 90 -16.05 -14.45 -9.34
N ILE A 91 -17.37 -14.62 -9.32
CA ILE A 91 -18.02 -15.54 -8.40
C ILE A 91 -17.97 -16.94 -8.99
N ASN A 92 -17.55 -17.91 -8.16
CA ASN A 92 -17.50 -19.31 -8.60
C ASN A 92 -18.89 -19.97 -8.53
N LEU A 93 -18.96 -21.22 -9.02
CA LEU A 93 -20.20 -22.01 -9.02
C LEU A 93 -20.75 -22.30 -7.62
N GLN A 94 -19.89 -22.21 -6.60
CA GLN A 94 -20.23 -22.43 -5.20
C GLN A 94 -20.74 -21.14 -4.53
N LYS A 95 -20.91 -20.07 -5.29
CA LYS A 95 -21.31 -18.75 -4.81
C LYS A 95 -20.40 -18.22 -3.71
N THR A 96 -19.11 -18.38 -3.90
CA THR A 96 -18.06 -17.77 -3.07
C THR A 96 -17.25 -16.76 -3.87
N LEU A 97 -16.75 -15.75 -3.19
CA LEU A 97 -15.90 -14.71 -3.77
C LEU A 97 -14.62 -14.62 -2.95
N ASP A 98 -13.48 -14.75 -3.62
CA ASP A 98 -12.17 -14.52 -3.00
C ASP A 98 -11.73 -13.10 -3.25
N ILE A 99 -11.57 -12.32 -2.18
CA ILE A 99 -11.14 -10.93 -2.22
C ILE A 99 -9.69 -10.75 -1.78
N THR A 100 -8.95 -11.83 -1.60
CA THR A 100 -7.55 -11.77 -1.12
C THR A 100 -6.68 -10.92 -2.03
N GLU A 101 -6.81 -11.08 -3.33
CA GLU A 101 -6.02 -10.33 -4.30
C GLU A 101 -6.39 -8.84 -4.30
N ASP A 102 -7.66 -8.52 -4.17
CA ASP A 102 -8.11 -7.12 -4.07
C ASP A 102 -7.54 -6.44 -2.83
N LEU A 103 -7.56 -7.11 -1.70
CA LEU A 103 -6.96 -6.61 -0.47
C LEU A 103 -5.45 -6.46 -0.62
N TRP A 104 -4.78 -7.43 -1.23
CA TRP A 104 -3.35 -7.39 -1.49
C TRP A 104 -2.95 -6.21 -2.38
N GLN A 105 -3.69 -5.95 -3.45
CA GLN A 105 -3.43 -4.80 -4.31
C GLN A 105 -3.54 -3.47 -3.55
N ASN A 106 -4.52 -3.35 -2.65
CA ASN A 106 -4.65 -2.17 -1.81
C ASN A 106 -3.52 -2.02 -0.81
N ILE A 107 -2.99 -3.12 -0.27
CA ILE A 107 -1.81 -3.11 0.60
C ILE A 107 -0.58 -2.60 -0.17
N LEU A 108 -0.38 -3.07 -1.40
CA LEU A 108 0.75 -2.67 -2.23
C LEU A 108 0.75 -1.16 -2.52
N VAL A 109 -0.41 -0.58 -2.73
CA VAL A 109 -0.56 0.87 -2.96
C VAL A 109 -0.13 1.68 -1.73
N GLU A 110 -0.27 1.13 -0.55
CA GLU A 110 0.10 1.79 0.71
C GLU A 110 1.60 1.75 1.02
N ILE A 111 2.40 1.01 0.26
CA ILE A 111 3.85 1.01 0.43
C ILE A 111 4.37 2.43 0.18
N PRO A 112 5.04 3.07 1.18
CA PRO A 112 5.55 4.42 0.99
C PRO A 112 6.64 4.45 -0.08
N LEU A 113 6.67 5.52 -0.85
CA LEU A 113 7.71 5.72 -1.88
C LEU A 113 9.11 5.78 -1.27
N LYS A 114 9.18 6.12 -0.01
CA LYS A 114 10.44 6.26 0.72
C LYS A 114 10.30 5.65 2.11
N CYS A 115 11.12 4.66 2.40
CA CYS A 115 11.14 3.93 3.66
C CYS A 115 12.42 4.29 4.42
N VAL A 116 12.37 5.36 5.22
CA VAL A 116 13.50 5.80 6.03
C VAL A 116 13.06 5.87 7.48
N ASN A 117 13.71 5.08 8.35
CA ASN A 117 13.48 5.14 9.78
C ASN A 117 13.88 6.53 10.32
N GLU A 118 13.13 7.05 11.29
CA GLU A 118 13.44 8.35 11.90
C GLU A 118 14.86 8.45 12.44
N LYS A 119 15.40 7.35 12.93
CA LYS A 119 16.81 7.26 13.37
C LYS A 119 17.80 7.55 12.25
N ASN A 120 17.43 7.30 11.00
CA ASN A 120 18.30 7.34 9.84
C ASN A 120 18.03 8.55 8.93
N LYS A 121 17.07 9.41 9.26
CA LYS A 121 16.75 10.60 8.46
C LYS A 121 17.93 11.54 8.27
N ASP A 122 18.83 11.59 9.26
CA ASP A 122 20.00 12.46 9.26
C ASP A 122 21.28 11.75 8.82
N LEU A 123 21.22 10.45 8.51
CA LEU A 123 22.36 9.71 8.03
C LEU A 123 22.75 10.17 6.61
N THR A 124 24.01 10.44 6.46
CA THR A 124 24.63 10.70 5.15
C THR A 124 25.59 9.55 4.85
N LEU A 125 25.36 8.83 3.77
CA LEU A 125 26.27 7.80 3.28
C LEU A 125 27.15 8.41 2.19
N GLU A 126 28.46 8.28 2.33
CA GLU A 126 29.43 8.81 1.39
C GLU A 126 30.36 7.69 0.91
N GLY A 127 30.75 7.75 -0.33
CA GLY A 127 31.77 6.90 -0.94
C GLY A 127 32.62 7.73 -1.91
N ASP A 128 33.52 7.08 -2.61
CA ASP A 128 34.37 7.77 -3.59
C ASP A 128 33.52 8.37 -4.72
N GLY A 129 33.35 9.70 -4.69
CA GLY A 129 32.65 10.43 -5.72
C GLY A 129 31.14 10.43 -5.61
N TRP A 130 30.54 9.89 -4.52
CA TRP A 130 29.11 9.90 -4.31
C TRP A 130 28.71 10.18 -2.86
N ARG A 131 27.50 10.67 -2.71
CA ARG A 131 26.93 10.98 -1.41
C ARG A 131 25.43 10.76 -1.44
N LEU A 132 24.90 9.99 -0.49
CA LEU A 132 23.47 9.78 -0.32
C LEU A 132 22.94 10.79 0.70
N ILE A 133 22.00 11.63 0.26
CA ILE A 133 21.36 12.66 1.09
C ILE A 133 19.86 12.37 1.17
N SER A 134 19.28 12.48 2.37
CA SER A 134 17.83 12.36 2.51
C SER A 134 17.12 13.53 1.81
N GLU A 135 15.93 13.26 1.31
CA GLU A 135 15.11 14.26 0.60
C GLU A 135 14.76 15.47 1.48
N ASP A 136 14.56 15.25 2.77
CA ASP A 136 14.29 16.31 3.72
C ASP A 136 15.44 17.32 3.82
N LYS A 137 16.67 16.83 3.76
CA LYS A 137 17.84 17.70 3.73
C LYS A 137 17.96 18.48 2.41
N ILE A 138 17.59 17.87 1.31
CA ILE A 138 17.58 18.53 -0.01
C ILE A 138 16.57 19.68 -0.01
N ASN A 139 15.37 19.46 0.53
CA ASN A 139 14.33 20.48 0.61
C ASN A 139 14.71 21.64 1.54
N ASN A 140 15.41 21.35 2.63
CA ASN A 140 15.81 22.36 3.60
C ASN A 140 17.04 23.18 3.17
N SER A 141 17.84 22.69 2.22
CA SER A 141 19.06 23.36 1.78
C SER A 141 18.84 24.41 0.70
N ASN A 142 17.64 24.56 0.18
CA ASN A 142 17.30 25.44 -0.93
C ASN A 142 18.21 25.24 -2.17
N ASN A 143 18.90 24.13 -2.26
CA ASN A 143 19.68 23.79 -3.42
C ASN A 143 18.77 23.30 -4.54
N ASN A 144 18.29 24.26 -5.31
CA ASN A 144 17.62 23.97 -6.55
C ASN A 144 18.68 23.71 -7.63
N PRO A 145 18.79 22.50 -8.19
CA PRO A 145 19.76 22.21 -9.26
C PRO A 145 19.59 23.15 -10.47
N LEU A 146 18.38 23.63 -10.70
CA LEU A 146 18.09 24.55 -11.78
C LEU A 146 18.68 25.96 -11.56
N SER A 147 18.83 26.41 -10.31
CA SER A 147 19.44 27.71 -10.02
C SER A 147 20.92 27.76 -10.40
N SER A 148 21.61 26.64 -10.22
CA SER A 148 23.02 26.51 -10.67
C SER A 148 23.15 26.59 -12.19
N LEU A 149 22.20 26.02 -12.92
CA LEU A 149 22.16 26.08 -14.38
C LEU A 149 21.82 27.47 -14.88
N GLU A 150 20.92 28.17 -14.25
CA GLU A 150 20.58 29.57 -14.57
C GLU A 150 21.78 30.49 -14.38
N ASP A 151 22.54 30.32 -13.31
CA ASP A 151 23.76 31.09 -13.04
C ASP A 151 24.84 30.83 -14.08
N LEU A 152 24.99 29.57 -14.52
CA LEU A 152 25.92 29.20 -15.57
C LEU A 152 25.53 29.81 -16.93
N LEU A 153 24.25 29.79 -17.27
CA LEU A 153 23.71 30.36 -18.49
C LEU A 153 23.86 31.88 -18.50
N ARG A 154 23.71 32.56 -17.39
CA ARG A 154 23.91 34.00 -17.27
C ARG A 154 25.37 34.42 -17.41
N LYS A 155 26.30 33.58 -17.00
CA LYS A 155 27.73 33.86 -17.13
C LYS A 155 28.27 33.73 -18.55
N GLU A 156 27.60 32.98 -19.40
CA GLU A 156 27.97 32.80 -20.80
C GLU A 156 27.45 33.91 -21.73
N TRP A 157 26.57 34.74 -21.24
CA TRP A 157 25.99 35.88 -21.95
C TRP A 157 26.50 37.21 -21.37
#